data_d53dba441161278f0876ab08299cb738
#
_entry.id   d53dba441161278f0876ab08299cb738
#
_cell.length_a   1.000
_cell.length_b   1.000
_cell.length_c   1.000
_cell.angle_alpha   90.00
_cell.angle_beta   90.00
_cell.angle_gamma   90.00
#
_symmetry.space_group_name_H-M   'P 1'
#
loop_
_entity.id
_entity.type
_entity.pdbx_description
1 polymer ?
#
loop_
_entity_poly.entity_id
_entity_poly.type
_entity_poly.pdbx_seq_one_letter_code
_entity_poly.pdbx_strand_id
1 'polypeptide(L)'
;MVDLTNNPDDQWYIVHTYSGQEERVKRNLEIRISTMDISDRILEVLVPTQDEVEIKDGQRKRIARTVFPGYVLVKMMMDDECWHVVRNTPGVTGFVSAEDETAMRSRPVPLTPTEVEKILDYNNADEQPKISIAYSVGQTVRINDGPFLDFMGIIEEVYADRSKVKVLVSFFGRETRVELGFVQVERI
;
A
#
# COMPACT_ATOMS: atom_id res chain seq x y z
N MET A 1 -2.50 -21.34 -5.77
CA MET A 1 -3.84 -21.90 -5.55
C MET A 1 -4.14 -21.72 -4.08
N VAL A 2 -4.78 -20.62 -3.73
CA VAL A 2 -5.16 -20.34 -2.34
C VAL A 2 -6.38 -21.19 -2.06
N ASP A 3 -6.20 -22.17 -1.20
CA ASP A 3 -7.25 -23.08 -0.77
C ASP A 3 -8.23 -22.29 0.08
N LEU A 4 -9.35 -21.91 -0.53
CA LEU A 4 -10.45 -21.21 0.13
C LEU A 4 -11.34 -22.22 0.87
N THR A 5 -10.76 -22.97 1.78
CA THR A 5 -11.57 -23.61 2.82
C THR A 5 -11.98 -22.53 3.81
N ASN A 6 -12.97 -21.75 3.41
CA ASN A 6 -13.59 -20.74 4.25
C ASN A 6 -14.33 -21.46 5.39
N ASN A 7 -13.63 -21.68 6.49
CA ASN A 7 -14.32 -21.93 7.72
C ASN A 7 -15.06 -20.62 8.10
N PRO A 8 -16.36 -20.63 8.33
CA PRO A 8 -17.11 -19.41 8.65
C PRO A 8 -16.64 -18.70 9.92
N ASP A 9 -15.85 -19.39 10.72
CA ASP A 9 -15.25 -18.85 11.95
C ASP A 9 -13.93 -18.12 11.70
N ASP A 10 -13.30 -18.29 10.52
CA ASP A 10 -12.05 -17.63 10.16
C ASP A 10 -12.32 -16.27 9.52
N GLN A 11 -12.12 -15.22 10.29
CA GLN A 11 -12.39 -13.85 9.85
C GLN A 11 -11.16 -12.97 9.95
N TRP A 12 -11.13 -11.91 9.16
CA TRP A 12 -10.09 -10.90 9.24
C TRP A 12 -10.43 -9.84 10.27
N TYR A 13 -9.45 -9.51 11.09
CA TYR A 13 -9.54 -8.46 12.11
C TYR A 13 -8.45 -7.43 11.90
N ILE A 14 -8.74 -6.18 12.24
CA ILE A 14 -7.76 -5.10 12.24
C ILE A 14 -7.17 -4.98 13.65
N VAL A 15 -5.84 -5.03 13.70
CA VAL A 15 -5.06 -4.82 14.92
C VAL A 15 -4.38 -3.47 14.84
N HIS A 16 -4.57 -2.64 15.84
CA HIS A 16 -3.91 -1.35 15.95
C HIS A 16 -2.52 -1.50 16.58
N THR A 17 -1.53 -0.89 15.96
CA THR A 17 -0.13 -0.89 16.41
C THR A 17 0.41 0.52 16.48
N TYR A 18 1.60 0.69 17.04
CA TYR A 18 2.34 1.93 16.88
C TYR A 18 2.80 2.09 15.44
N SER A 19 2.67 3.30 14.90
CA SER A 19 3.12 3.60 13.53
C SER A 19 4.61 3.31 13.36
N GLY A 20 4.96 2.60 12.28
CA GLY A 20 6.32 2.15 12.01
C GLY A 20 6.70 0.82 12.67
N GLN A 21 5.82 0.23 13.47
CA GLN A 21 6.05 -1.05 14.13
C GLN A 21 5.32 -2.25 13.47
N GLU A 22 4.63 -2.02 12.38
CA GLU A 22 3.75 -2.99 11.72
C GLU A 22 4.49 -4.28 11.37
N GLU A 23 5.63 -4.18 10.72
CA GLU A 23 6.46 -5.34 10.34
C GLU A 23 7.04 -6.06 11.55
N ARG A 24 7.38 -5.33 12.57
CA ARG A 24 7.87 -5.91 13.83
C ARG A 24 6.76 -6.66 14.55
N VAL A 25 5.55 -6.12 14.57
CA VAL A 25 4.37 -6.77 15.13
C VAL A 25 4.04 -8.05 14.37
N LYS A 26 4.04 -8.00 13.04
CA LYS A 26 3.85 -9.18 12.19
C LYS A 26 4.84 -10.29 12.56
N ARG A 27 6.12 -9.97 12.62
CA ARG A 27 7.18 -10.94 12.99
C ARG A 27 6.99 -11.49 14.40
N ASN A 28 6.66 -10.64 15.36
CA ASN A 28 6.41 -11.06 16.72
C ASN A 28 5.19 -11.98 16.83
N LEU A 29 4.12 -11.69 16.08
CA LEU A 29 2.94 -12.55 16.01
C LEU A 29 3.26 -13.91 15.39
N GLU A 30 3.97 -13.94 14.28
CA GLU A 30 4.39 -15.19 13.61
C GLU A 30 5.22 -16.06 14.52
N ILE A 31 6.15 -15.49 15.30
CA ILE A 31 6.94 -16.21 16.29
C ILE A 31 6.04 -16.78 17.39
N ARG A 32 5.10 -16.00 17.92
CA ARG A 32 4.18 -16.47 18.97
C ARG A 32 3.24 -17.56 18.47
N ILE A 33 2.70 -17.43 17.27
CA ILE A 33 1.85 -18.43 16.63
C ILE A 33 2.59 -19.77 16.54
N SER A 34 3.84 -19.73 16.09
CA SER A 34 4.69 -20.92 15.98
C SER A 34 5.08 -21.51 17.35
N THR A 35 5.41 -20.66 18.33
CA THR A 35 5.87 -21.09 19.66
C THR A 35 4.74 -21.66 20.51
N MET A 36 3.53 -21.12 20.35
CA MET A 36 2.36 -21.55 21.15
C MET A 36 1.51 -22.61 20.45
N ASP A 37 1.92 -23.02 19.24
CA ASP A 37 1.22 -24.04 18.43
C ASP A 37 -0.27 -23.73 18.17
N ILE A 38 -0.53 -22.46 17.81
CA ILE A 38 -1.88 -21.95 17.50
C ILE A 38 -2.05 -21.57 16.02
N SER A 39 -1.23 -22.14 15.15
CA SER A 39 -1.28 -21.90 13.70
C SER A 39 -2.57 -22.39 13.04
N ASP A 40 -3.31 -23.26 13.70
CA ASP A 40 -4.64 -23.71 13.29
C ASP A 40 -5.74 -22.69 13.58
N ARG A 41 -5.50 -21.74 14.47
CA ARG A 41 -6.45 -20.71 14.91
C ARG A 41 -6.10 -19.30 14.44
N ILE A 42 -4.82 -18.98 14.34
CA ILE A 42 -4.34 -17.73 13.73
C ILE A 42 -3.64 -18.10 12.42
N LEU A 43 -4.33 -17.88 11.31
CA LEU A 43 -3.96 -18.45 10.02
C LEU A 43 -2.99 -17.55 9.23
N GLU A 44 -3.18 -16.25 9.29
CA GLU A 44 -2.41 -15.30 8.50
C GLU A 44 -2.29 -13.95 9.19
N VAL A 45 -1.13 -13.31 9.02
CA VAL A 45 -0.85 -11.94 9.45
C VAL A 45 -0.37 -11.15 8.26
N LEU A 46 -1.05 -10.04 7.97
CA LEU A 46 -0.80 -9.21 6.79
C LEU A 46 -0.57 -7.77 7.17
N VAL A 47 0.50 -7.18 6.66
CA VAL A 47 0.71 -5.73 6.68
C VAL A 47 0.37 -5.18 5.31
N PRO A 48 -0.70 -4.37 5.16
CA PRO A 48 -1.05 -3.80 3.86
C PRO A 48 0.03 -2.83 3.40
N THR A 49 0.74 -3.18 2.35
CA THR A 49 1.80 -2.36 1.75
C THR A 49 1.52 -2.14 0.28
N GLN A 50 1.96 -1.01 -0.22
CA GLN A 50 1.95 -0.68 -1.63
C GLN A 50 3.38 -0.38 -2.08
N ASP A 51 3.79 -0.97 -3.18
CA ASP A 51 5.08 -0.65 -3.77
C ASP A 51 5.00 0.73 -4.44
N GLU A 52 5.80 1.66 -3.95
CA GLU A 52 6.01 2.95 -4.58
C GLU A 52 7.42 3.00 -5.18
N VAL A 53 7.53 3.65 -6.33
CA VAL A 53 8.83 3.96 -6.90
C VAL A 53 9.22 5.35 -6.45
N GLU A 54 10.19 5.43 -5.56
CA GLU A 54 10.83 6.69 -5.20
C GLU A 54 12.05 6.92 -6.10
N ILE A 55 12.19 8.15 -6.55
CA ILE A 55 13.38 8.57 -7.29
C ILE A 55 14.23 9.41 -6.35
N LYS A 56 15.36 8.84 -5.99
CA LYS A 56 16.36 9.50 -5.17
C LYS A 56 17.69 9.47 -5.90
N ASP A 57 18.31 10.62 -6.03
CA ASP A 57 19.62 10.80 -6.70
C ASP A 57 19.65 10.26 -8.15
N GLY A 58 18.55 10.40 -8.89
CA GLY A 58 18.41 9.93 -10.27
C GLY A 58 18.23 8.41 -10.40
N GLN A 59 18.14 7.68 -9.30
CA GLN A 59 17.91 6.24 -9.27
C GLN A 59 16.47 5.90 -8.87
N ARG A 60 15.90 4.92 -9.56
CA ARG A 60 14.59 4.36 -9.20
C ARG A 60 14.78 3.32 -8.10
N LYS A 61 14.16 3.55 -6.96
CA LYS A 61 14.15 2.61 -5.85
C LYS A 61 12.71 2.20 -5.53
N ARG A 62 12.44 0.91 -5.52
CA ARG A 62 11.16 0.41 -5.02
C ARG A 62 11.18 0.46 -3.50
N ILE A 63 10.17 1.11 -2.94
CA ILE A 63 9.96 1.19 -1.50
C ILE A 63 8.56 0.67 -1.21
N ALA A 64 8.48 -0.35 -0.35
CA ALA A 64 7.21 -0.79 0.18
C ALA A 64 6.74 0.24 1.20
N ARG A 65 5.66 0.93 0.91
CA ARG A 65 5.05 1.88 1.83
C ARG A 65 3.79 1.29 2.42
N THR A 66 3.68 1.36 3.73
CA THR A 66 2.47 0.90 4.44
C THR A 66 1.28 1.77 4.03
N VAL A 67 0.23 1.13 3.50
CA VAL A 67 -0.98 1.83 3.04
C VAL A 67 -1.77 2.38 4.21
N PHE A 68 -1.82 1.61 5.30
CA PHE A 68 -2.50 1.99 6.54
C PHE A 68 -1.51 1.97 7.71
N PRO A 69 -0.78 3.07 7.98
CA PRO A 69 0.16 3.14 9.09
C PRO A 69 -0.53 2.88 10.43
N GLY A 70 0.06 2.00 11.24
CA GLY A 70 -0.48 1.63 12.54
C GLY A 70 -1.55 0.53 12.52
N TYR A 71 -1.73 -0.16 11.39
CA TYR A 71 -2.71 -1.25 11.25
C TYR A 71 -2.07 -2.52 10.70
N VAL A 72 -2.45 -3.64 11.28
CA VAL A 72 -2.08 -4.98 10.83
C VAL A 72 -3.36 -5.81 10.72
N LEU A 73 -3.46 -6.59 9.65
CA LEU A 73 -4.57 -7.50 9.44
C LEU A 73 -4.21 -8.89 9.94
N VAL A 74 -5.11 -9.51 10.69
CA VAL A 74 -4.94 -10.87 11.20
C VAL A 74 -6.16 -11.71 10.83
N LYS A 75 -5.93 -12.80 10.12
CA LYS A 75 -6.96 -13.82 9.86
C LYS A 75 -6.92 -14.85 10.95
N MET A 76 -7.96 -14.90 11.75
CA MET A 76 -7.98 -15.75 12.95
C MET A 76 -9.39 -16.18 13.31
N MET A 77 -9.45 -17.28 14.05
CA MET A 77 -10.63 -17.65 14.82
C MET A 77 -10.63 -16.83 16.12
N MET A 78 -11.68 -16.06 16.37
CA MET A 78 -11.77 -15.20 17.55
C MET A 78 -12.19 -16.02 18.77
N ASP A 79 -11.22 -16.39 19.58
CA ASP A 79 -11.40 -16.94 20.91
C ASP A 79 -10.61 -16.14 21.95
N ASP A 80 -10.84 -16.39 23.22
CA ASP A 80 -10.20 -15.65 24.31
C ASP A 80 -8.67 -15.83 24.32
N GLU A 81 -8.18 -16.99 23.97
CA GLU A 81 -6.74 -17.29 23.92
C GLU A 81 -6.06 -16.54 22.78
N CYS A 82 -6.59 -16.63 21.57
CA CYS A 82 -6.07 -15.90 20.40
C CYS A 82 -6.12 -14.39 20.61
N TRP A 83 -7.21 -13.90 21.19
CA TRP A 83 -7.35 -12.49 21.53
C TRP A 83 -6.27 -12.02 22.50
N HIS A 84 -5.99 -12.78 23.55
CA HIS A 84 -4.93 -12.48 24.51
C HIS A 84 -3.53 -12.54 23.88
N VAL A 85 -3.25 -13.52 23.03
CA VAL A 85 -1.97 -13.66 22.35
C VAL A 85 -1.70 -12.45 21.45
N VAL A 86 -2.67 -12.05 20.65
CA VAL A 86 -2.52 -10.92 19.74
C VAL A 86 -2.39 -9.61 20.52
N ARG A 87 -3.26 -9.38 21.49
CA ARG A 87 -3.24 -8.15 22.29
C ARG A 87 -1.96 -7.95 23.09
N ASN A 88 -1.40 -9.05 23.62
CA ASN A 88 -0.17 -9.00 24.41
C ASN A 88 1.11 -9.05 23.58
N THR A 89 1.00 -9.03 22.26
CA THR A 89 2.17 -8.97 21.39
C THR A 89 2.82 -7.58 21.48
N PRO A 90 4.14 -7.50 21.65
CA PRO A 90 4.84 -6.21 21.71
C PRO A 90 4.60 -5.35 20.47
N GLY A 91 4.21 -4.10 20.66
CA GLY A 91 3.88 -3.15 19.60
C GLY A 91 2.38 -3.08 19.25
N VAL A 92 1.57 -4.03 19.73
CA VAL A 92 0.12 -4.00 19.59
C VAL A 92 -0.50 -3.13 20.68
N THR A 93 -1.36 -2.18 20.25
CA THR A 93 -2.13 -1.33 21.18
C THR A 93 -3.51 -1.90 21.48
N GLY A 94 -4.06 -2.68 20.56
CA GLY A 94 -5.34 -3.36 20.72
C GLY A 94 -5.98 -3.71 19.39
N PHE A 95 -7.17 -4.28 19.43
CA PHE A 95 -8.00 -4.49 18.25
C PHE A 95 -8.80 -3.24 17.91
N VAL A 96 -9.07 -3.03 16.62
CA VAL A 96 -10.10 -2.07 16.21
C VAL A 96 -11.45 -2.69 16.50
N SER A 97 -12.20 -2.05 17.40
CA SER A 97 -13.51 -2.49 17.85
C SER A 97 -14.58 -1.55 17.35
N ALA A 98 -15.82 -2.05 17.22
CA ALA A 98 -16.94 -1.15 17.10
C ALA A 98 -17.07 -0.31 18.39
N GLU A 99 -17.35 0.97 18.23
CA GLU A 99 -17.59 1.90 19.34
C GLU A 99 -18.90 1.54 20.05
N ASP A 100 -18.83 0.55 20.92
CA ASP A 100 -19.85 0.36 21.95
C ASP A 100 -19.21 0.74 23.29
N GLU A 101 -19.33 2.00 23.65
CA GLU A 101 -18.78 2.57 24.89
C GLU A 101 -19.35 1.90 26.16
N THR A 102 -20.35 1.04 26.04
CA THR A 102 -21.05 0.40 27.16
C THR A 102 -20.62 -1.03 27.45
N ALA A 103 -19.82 -1.65 26.59
CA ALA A 103 -19.34 -3.01 26.83
C ALA A 103 -17.99 -2.98 27.55
N MET A 104 -17.91 -3.53 28.73
CA MET A 104 -16.67 -3.74 29.51
C MET A 104 -15.61 -4.58 28.77
N ARG A 105 -15.95 -5.13 27.62
CA ARG A 105 -15.07 -5.80 26.65
C ARG A 105 -15.53 -5.42 25.25
N SER A 106 -14.84 -4.49 24.64
CA SER A 106 -15.01 -4.21 23.23
C SER A 106 -14.71 -5.46 22.41
N ARG A 107 -15.72 -6.06 21.81
CA ARG A 107 -15.50 -7.20 20.89
C ARG A 107 -14.88 -6.66 19.60
N PRO A 108 -13.79 -7.25 19.12
CA PRO A 108 -13.27 -6.92 17.81
C PRO A 108 -14.32 -7.12 16.72
N VAL A 109 -14.39 -6.19 15.78
CA VAL A 109 -15.29 -6.28 14.62
C VAL A 109 -14.55 -6.91 13.47
N PRO A 110 -15.05 -8.02 12.91
CA PRO A 110 -14.46 -8.61 11.73
C PRO A 110 -14.69 -7.74 10.50
N LEU A 111 -13.71 -7.75 9.59
CA LEU A 111 -13.86 -7.13 8.29
C LEU A 111 -14.86 -7.89 7.42
N THR A 112 -15.65 -7.17 6.66
CA THR A 112 -16.50 -7.77 5.64
C THR A 112 -15.66 -8.32 4.48
N PRO A 113 -16.12 -9.36 3.75
CA PRO A 113 -15.41 -9.88 2.59
C PRO A 113 -15.03 -8.81 1.56
N THR A 114 -15.92 -7.84 1.33
CA THR A 114 -15.66 -6.73 0.39
C THR A 114 -14.53 -5.80 0.86
N GLU A 115 -14.42 -5.55 2.15
CA GLU A 115 -13.33 -4.76 2.73
C GLU A 115 -12.00 -5.50 2.63
N VAL A 116 -12.02 -6.80 2.89
CA VAL A 116 -10.83 -7.66 2.74
C VAL A 116 -10.35 -7.68 1.30
N GLU A 117 -11.25 -7.88 0.34
CA GLU A 117 -10.90 -7.86 -1.09
C GLU A 117 -10.25 -6.55 -1.50
N LYS A 118 -10.81 -5.42 -1.10
CA LYS A 118 -10.22 -4.11 -1.38
C LYS A 118 -8.81 -3.97 -0.83
N ILE A 119 -8.57 -4.45 0.38
CA ILE A 119 -7.25 -4.36 1.02
C ILE A 119 -6.26 -5.32 0.35
N LEU A 120 -6.70 -6.53 0.00
CA LEU A 120 -5.88 -7.52 -0.70
C LEU A 120 -5.55 -7.11 -2.14
N ASP A 121 -6.47 -6.43 -2.82
CA ASP A 121 -6.22 -5.89 -4.16
C ASP A 121 -5.11 -4.83 -4.15
N TYR A 122 -4.99 -4.04 -3.08
CA TYR A 122 -3.83 -3.16 -2.89
C TYR A 122 -2.51 -3.93 -2.77
N ASN A 123 -2.54 -5.12 -2.16
CA ASN A 123 -1.36 -5.97 -2.00
C ASN A 123 -1.01 -6.78 -3.26
N ASN A 124 -2.04 -7.19 -4.01
CA ASN A 124 -1.90 -8.01 -5.22
C ASN A 124 -1.78 -7.17 -6.50
N ALA A 125 -1.74 -5.85 -6.38
CA ALA A 125 -1.41 -4.97 -7.50
C ALA A 125 0.07 -5.17 -7.91
N ASP A 126 0.40 -6.42 -8.20
CA ASP A 126 1.69 -6.93 -8.68
C ASP A 126 1.93 -6.59 -10.15
N GLU A 127 1.23 -5.59 -10.65
CA GLU A 127 1.43 -5.08 -11.98
C GLU A 127 1.68 -3.57 -11.90
N GLN A 128 2.94 -3.25 -11.93
CA GLN A 128 3.53 -1.94 -12.15
C GLN A 128 3.07 -0.87 -11.12
N PRO A 129 4.02 -0.32 -10.37
CA PRO A 129 3.69 0.84 -9.56
C PRO A 129 3.02 1.83 -10.48
N LYS A 130 1.72 1.99 -10.30
CA LYS A 130 0.99 3.06 -10.98
C LYS A 130 1.64 4.34 -10.47
N ILE A 131 2.58 4.85 -11.26
CA ILE A 131 2.94 6.25 -11.12
C ILE A 131 1.63 6.97 -11.42
N SER A 132 0.94 7.30 -10.36
CA SER A 132 -0.39 7.91 -10.40
C SER A 132 -0.29 9.39 -10.79
N ILE A 133 0.60 9.67 -11.73
CA ILE A 133 0.61 10.95 -12.42
C ILE A 133 -0.10 10.65 -13.73
N ALA A 134 -1.42 10.81 -13.71
CA ALA A 134 -2.22 10.74 -14.93
C ALA A 134 -1.90 11.95 -15.79
N TYR A 135 -0.85 11.85 -16.60
CA TYR A 135 -0.62 12.79 -17.68
C TYR A 135 -1.61 12.50 -18.81
N SER A 136 -2.20 13.55 -19.35
CA SER A 136 -3.12 13.46 -20.48
C SER A 136 -2.54 14.15 -21.70
N VAL A 137 -2.85 13.61 -22.87
CA VAL A 137 -2.53 14.26 -24.14
C VAL A 137 -3.19 15.64 -24.19
N GLY A 138 -2.44 16.64 -24.62
CA GLY A 138 -2.88 18.03 -24.65
C GLY A 138 -2.66 18.82 -23.36
N GLN A 139 -2.12 18.19 -22.33
CA GLN A 139 -1.80 18.83 -21.06
C GLN A 139 -0.50 19.62 -21.16
N THR A 140 -0.50 20.84 -20.59
CA THR A 140 0.71 21.65 -20.47
C THR A 140 1.53 21.21 -19.25
N VAL A 141 2.82 21.03 -19.46
CA VAL A 141 3.79 20.63 -18.43
C VAL A 141 5.03 21.51 -18.48
N ARG A 142 5.68 21.65 -17.33
CA ARG A 142 7.00 22.29 -17.23
C ARG A 142 8.07 21.20 -17.08
N ILE A 143 9.19 21.40 -17.73
CA ILE A 143 10.32 20.46 -17.67
C ILE A 143 11.19 20.83 -16.48
N ASN A 144 11.43 19.85 -15.59
CA ASN A 144 12.18 20.02 -14.34
C ASN A 144 13.63 19.58 -14.43
N ASP A 145 14.01 18.89 -15.49
CA ASP A 145 15.34 18.31 -15.59
C ASP A 145 15.79 18.16 -17.04
N GLY A 146 17.09 18.21 -17.25
CA GLY A 146 17.73 18.04 -18.54
C GLY A 146 17.98 19.34 -19.30
N PRO A 147 18.34 19.26 -20.61
CA PRO A 147 18.69 20.43 -21.40
C PRO A 147 17.53 21.40 -21.67
N PHE A 148 16.30 21.00 -21.39
CA PHE A 148 15.08 21.79 -21.54
C PHE A 148 14.48 22.26 -20.21
N LEU A 149 15.31 22.33 -19.18
CA LEU A 149 14.89 22.81 -17.85
C LEU A 149 14.16 24.15 -17.94
N ASP A 150 13.03 24.25 -17.22
CA ASP A 150 12.14 25.43 -17.18
C ASP A 150 11.37 25.76 -18.48
N PHE A 151 11.53 24.96 -19.52
CA PHE A 151 10.69 25.10 -20.70
C PHE A 151 9.30 24.48 -20.46
N MET A 152 8.31 25.10 -21.04
CA MET A 152 6.94 24.58 -21.09
C MET A 152 6.72 23.83 -22.38
N GLY A 153 5.97 22.74 -22.29
CA GLY A 153 5.58 21.94 -23.42
C GLY A 153 4.18 21.37 -23.29
N ILE A 154 3.67 20.87 -24.38
CA ILE A 154 2.36 20.22 -24.44
C ILE A 154 2.60 18.72 -24.66
N ILE A 155 1.94 17.88 -23.88
CA ILE A 155 2.02 16.43 -24.05
C ILE A 155 1.32 16.01 -25.33
N GLU A 156 2.06 15.41 -26.24
CA GLU A 156 1.56 14.88 -27.52
C GLU A 156 1.18 13.40 -27.40
N GLU A 157 1.96 12.64 -26.65
CA GLU A 157 1.74 11.21 -26.39
C GLU A 157 2.17 10.82 -24.98
N VAL A 158 1.50 9.83 -24.41
CA VAL A 158 1.82 9.26 -23.10
C VAL A 158 2.14 7.77 -23.25
N TYR A 159 3.34 7.38 -22.84
CA TYR A 159 3.80 5.99 -22.81
C TYR A 159 3.78 5.49 -21.36
N ALA A 160 2.63 5.05 -20.91
CA ALA A 160 2.43 4.61 -19.52
C ALA A 160 3.27 3.39 -19.17
N ASP A 161 3.45 2.48 -20.11
CA ASP A 161 4.27 1.27 -19.99
C ASP A 161 5.76 1.55 -19.75
N ARG A 162 6.25 2.68 -20.26
CA ARG A 162 7.66 3.10 -20.12
C ARG A 162 7.86 4.25 -19.14
N SER A 163 6.80 4.74 -18.52
CA SER A 163 6.82 5.92 -17.65
C SER A 163 7.43 7.15 -18.33
N LYS A 164 7.07 7.37 -19.58
CA LYS A 164 7.56 8.47 -20.40
C LYS A 164 6.42 9.22 -21.06
N VAL A 165 6.67 10.48 -21.36
CA VAL A 165 5.78 11.33 -22.14
C VAL A 165 6.56 11.94 -23.32
N LYS A 166 5.88 12.09 -24.43
CA LYS A 166 6.39 12.86 -25.57
C LYS A 166 5.81 14.26 -25.49
N VAL A 167 6.67 15.22 -25.29
CA VAL A 167 6.32 16.61 -25.08
C VAL A 167 6.73 17.44 -26.27
N LEU A 168 5.82 18.24 -26.76
CA LEU A 168 6.11 19.26 -27.80
C LEU A 168 6.56 20.54 -27.11
N VAL A 169 7.84 20.85 -27.22
CA VAL A 169 8.46 22.01 -26.58
C VAL A 169 8.74 23.06 -27.64
N SER A 170 8.34 24.29 -27.38
CA SER A 170 8.71 25.42 -28.21
C SER A 170 10.06 25.97 -27.79
N PHE A 171 11.05 25.79 -28.64
CA PHE A 171 12.43 26.20 -28.42
C PHE A 171 12.92 27.11 -29.53
N PHE A 172 13.26 28.37 -29.22
CA PHE A 172 13.68 29.40 -30.18
C PHE A 172 12.79 29.53 -31.41
N GLY A 173 11.47 29.52 -31.24
CA GLY A 173 10.50 29.63 -32.31
C GLY A 173 10.34 28.38 -33.17
N ARG A 174 10.92 27.25 -32.74
CA ARG A 174 10.75 25.93 -33.37
C ARG A 174 10.12 24.96 -32.38
N GLU A 175 9.17 24.19 -32.86
CA GLU A 175 8.57 23.11 -32.09
C GLU A 175 9.43 21.85 -32.21
N THR A 176 9.87 21.35 -31.06
CA THR A 176 10.71 20.16 -30.98
C THR A 176 10.01 19.12 -30.13
N ARG A 177 9.92 17.89 -30.62
CA ARG A 177 9.39 16.74 -29.86
C ARG A 177 10.48 16.13 -29.02
N VAL A 178 10.23 16.04 -27.72
CA VAL A 178 11.18 15.50 -26.75
C VAL A 178 10.51 14.41 -25.95
N GLU A 179 11.17 13.26 -25.82
CA GLU A 179 10.73 12.18 -24.98
C GLU A 179 11.35 12.34 -23.57
N LEU A 180 10.50 12.51 -22.57
CA LEU A 180 10.90 12.76 -21.19
C LEU A 180 10.26 11.73 -20.24
N GLY A 181 10.97 11.40 -19.18
CA GLY A 181 10.39 10.59 -18.10
C GLY A 181 9.33 11.38 -17.32
N PHE A 182 8.36 10.69 -16.74
CA PHE A 182 7.31 11.32 -15.91
C PHE A 182 7.86 12.18 -14.77
N VAL A 183 9.07 11.91 -14.35
CA VAL A 183 9.77 12.63 -13.27
C VAL A 183 10.49 13.87 -13.72
N GLN A 184 10.70 14.00 -15.02
CA GLN A 184 11.36 15.16 -15.64
C GLN A 184 10.37 16.26 -16.05
N VAL A 185 9.09 16.00 -15.86
CA VAL A 185 8.01 16.95 -16.19
C VAL A 185 7.12 17.17 -14.97
N GLU A 186 6.68 18.41 -14.80
CA GLU A 186 5.79 18.83 -13.74
C GLU A 186 4.50 19.38 -14.32
N ARG A 187 3.40 19.05 -13.72
CA ARG A 187 2.09 19.57 -14.08
C ARG A 187 1.96 21.03 -13.63
N ILE A 188 1.51 21.88 -14.52
CA ILE A 188 1.19 23.29 -14.22
C ILE A 188 -0.27 23.40 -13.83
#